data_4e88327bd466e32194cf2a64a9ff9ccd
#
_entry.id   4e88327bd466e32194cf2a64a9ff9ccd
#
_cell.length_a   1.000
_cell.length_b   1.000
_cell.length_c   1.000
_cell.angle_alpha   90.00
_cell.angle_beta   90.00
_cell.angle_gamma   90.00
#
_symmetry.space_group_name_H-M   'P 1'
#
loop_
_entity.id
_entity.type
_entity.pdbx_description
1 polymer ?
#
loop_
_entity_poly.entity_id
_entity_poly.type
_entity_poly.pdbx_seq_one_letter_code
_entity_poly.pdbx_strand_id
1 'polypeptide(L)'
;MDKVYMAIKKCIVSDYPYDLDWNDEVLYKLFIDTYNAIIEEHSHINNSYYSDDEGGKLMLNYLDHYAIFCFRFAKRLHKEGLIQIADATYYSMRIRCSIDLYYTSNIGECFMPVHALGTIMDSHAIYGRHFKIYDGCHIGPYSIVGKEPKEWVHPTFGDYVTMLAHSTVYGNSVIGNNVIISAGTNIINEEIPDNCIVSGSSPNLVFQKLRISNKSIRKE
;
A
#
# COMPACT_ATOMS: atom_id res chain seq x y z
N MET A 1 -15.10 18.65 -8.45
CA MET A 1 -14.43 18.15 -7.22
C MET A 1 -15.41 17.99 -6.06
N ASP A 2 -16.30 18.94 -5.78
CA ASP A 2 -17.26 18.91 -4.65
C ASP A 2 -18.11 17.64 -4.59
N LYS A 3 -18.62 17.18 -5.75
CA LYS A 3 -19.40 15.92 -5.81
C LYS A 3 -18.59 14.70 -5.39
N VAL A 4 -17.31 14.67 -5.73
CA VAL A 4 -16.39 13.57 -5.35
C VAL A 4 -16.12 13.60 -3.85
N TYR A 5 -15.80 14.78 -3.32
CA TYR A 5 -15.62 14.97 -1.88
C TYR A 5 -16.86 14.52 -1.09
N MET A 6 -18.05 14.99 -1.48
CA MET A 6 -19.30 14.63 -0.81
C MET A 6 -19.60 13.13 -0.88
N ALA A 7 -19.27 12.47 -2.00
CA ALA A 7 -19.42 11.03 -2.12
C ALA A 7 -18.47 10.26 -1.16
N ILE A 8 -17.21 10.67 -1.08
CA ILE A 8 -16.22 10.05 -0.20
C ILE A 8 -16.55 10.32 1.27
N LYS A 9 -16.91 11.56 1.62
CA LYS A 9 -17.43 11.90 2.97
C LYS A 9 -18.57 10.97 3.37
N LYS A 10 -19.57 10.83 2.47
CA LYS A 10 -20.74 9.95 2.73
C LYS A 10 -20.29 8.51 2.99
N CYS A 11 -19.33 7.98 2.21
CA CYS A 11 -18.80 6.64 2.43
C CYS A 11 -18.17 6.50 3.83
N ILE A 12 -17.25 7.38 4.18
CA ILE A 12 -16.54 7.33 5.46
C ILE A 12 -17.50 7.46 6.65
N VAL A 13 -18.41 8.46 6.60
CA VAL A 13 -19.38 8.70 7.67
C VAL A 13 -20.38 7.56 7.81
N SER A 14 -20.86 6.97 6.70
CA SER A 14 -21.82 5.87 6.74
C SER A 14 -21.24 4.54 7.19
N ASP A 15 -19.94 4.31 6.95
CA ASP A 15 -19.28 3.08 7.32
C ASP A 15 -18.87 3.05 8.80
N TYR A 16 -18.55 4.22 9.37
CA TYR A 16 -18.03 4.30 10.73
C TYR A 16 -19.19 4.23 11.77
N PRO A 17 -19.06 3.39 12.82
CA PRO A 17 -20.15 3.11 13.73
C PRO A 17 -20.43 4.21 14.79
N TYR A 18 -19.59 5.25 14.82
CA TYR A 18 -19.71 6.34 15.80
C TYR A 18 -19.91 7.68 15.10
N ASP A 19 -20.47 8.67 15.82
CA ASP A 19 -20.59 10.03 15.34
C ASP A 19 -19.20 10.65 15.09
N LEU A 20 -19.08 11.39 13.98
CA LEU A 20 -17.87 12.08 13.58
C LEU A 20 -18.08 13.59 13.61
N ASP A 21 -17.19 14.30 14.28
CA ASP A 21 -17.09 15.76 14.17
C ASP A 21 -16.40 16.11 12.84
N TRP A 22 -17.22 16.19 11.79
CA TRP A 22 -16.75 16.40 10.43
C TRP A 22 -16.79 17.89 10.05
N ASN A 23 -15.66 18.60 10.20
CA ASN A 23 -15.50 19.98 9.78
C ASN A 23 -15.18 20.07 8.28
N ASP A 24 -16.17 20.44 7.47
CA ASP A 24 -16.02 20.50 6.00
C ASP A 24 -14.96 21.52 5.54
N GLU A 25 -14.78 22.65 6.23
CA GLU A 25 -13.80 23.66 5.84
C GLU A 25 -12.36 23.12 5.88
N VAL A 26 -12.00 22.47 6.99
CA VAL A 26 -10.68 21.88 7.18
C VAL A 26 -10.50 20.63 6.32
N LEU A 27 -11.48 19.73 6.35
CA LEU A 27 -11.38 18.42 5.70
C LEU A 27 -11.44 18.51 4.17
N TYR A 28 -12.18 19.46 3.61
CA TYR A 28 -12.19 19.68 2.17
C TYR A 28 -10.82 20.09 1.65
N LYS A 29 -10.13 21.00 2.35
CA LYS A 29 -8.77 21.41 1.98
C LYS A 29 -7.80 20.22 2.00
N LEU A 30 -7.80 19.46 3.10
CA LEU A 30 -6.92 18.27 3.24
C LEU A 30 -7.24 17.21 2.18
N PHE A 31 -8.52 17.05 1.82
CA PHE A 31 -8.96 16.17 0.74
C PHE A 31 -8.35 16.58 -0.60
N ILE A 32 -8.51 17.86 -0.99
CA ILE A 32 -8.00 18.38 -2.27
C ILE A 32 -6.48 18.25 -2.34
N ASP A 33 -5.78 18.62 -1.28
CA ASP A 33 -4.32 18.52 -1.21
C ASP A 33 -3.84 17.07 -1.35
N THR A 34 -4.58 16.12 -0.73
CA THR A 34 -4.27 14.69 -0.85
C THR A 34 -4.55 14.18 -2.26
N TYR A 35 -5.69 14.55 -2.83
CA TYR A 35 -6.11 14.16 -4.17
C TYR A 35 -5.07 14.60 -5.21
N ASN A 36 -4.65 15.86 -5.16
CA ASN A 36 -3.67 16.43 -6.09
C ASN A 36 -2.28 15.80 -5.92
N ALA A 37 -1.86 15.54 -4.68
CA ALA A 37 -0.59 14.86 -4.41
C ALA A 37 -0.54 13.44 -5.00
N ILE A 38 -1.66 12.71 -4.96
CA ILE A 38 -1.76 11.38 -5.57
C ILE A 38 -1.76 11.45 -7.10
N ILE A 39 -2.43 12.43 -7.68
CA ILE A 39 -2.38 12.68 -9.14
C ILE A 39 -0.93 12.90 -9.60
N GLU A 40 -0.19 13.74 -8.89
CA GLU A 40 1.25 13.96 -9.16
C GLU A 40 2.05 12.67 -9.01
N GLU A 41 1.87 11.94 -7.90
CA GLU A 41 2.52 10.64 -7.66
C GLU A 41 2.21 9.64 -8.80
N HIS A 42 0.96 9.56 -9.26
CA HIS A 42 0.54 8.66 -10.32
C HIS A 42 1.10 9.04 -11.70
N SER A 43 1.42 10.31 -11.95
CA SER A 43 2.03 10.75 -13.23
C SER A 43 3.37 10.07 -13.49
N HIS A 44 4.05 9.61 -12.45
CA HIS A 44 5.33 8.89 -12.53
C HIS A 44 5.16 7.36 -12.71
N ILE A 45 3.94 6.87 -12.82
CA ILE A 45 3.64 5.43 -13.03
C ILE A 45 3.34 5.19 -14.51
N ASN A 46 4.18 4.45 -15.22
CA ASN A 46 3.91 4.05 -16.60
C ASN A 46 2.92 2.87 -16.66
N ASN A 47 1.66 3.17 -16.41
CA ASN A 47 0.57 2.20 -16.50
C ASN A 47 -0.72 2.98 -16.78
N SER A 48 -1.43 2.64 -17.87
CA SER A 48 -2.64 3.32 -18.31
C SER A 48 -3.78 3.38 -17.29
N TYR A 49 -3.72 2.57 -16.24
CA TYR A 49 -4.64 2.60 -15.12
C TYR A 49 -4.36 3.76 -14.16
N TYR A 50 -3.10 4.18 -14.03
CA TYR A 50 -2.64 5.24 -13.13
C TYR A 50 -2.31 6.54 -13.84
N SER A 51 -1.94 6.50 -15.11
CA SER A 51 -1.56 7.68 -15.87
C SER A 51 -1.91 7.56 -17.36
N ASP A 52 -1.95 8.70 -18.05
CA ASP A 52 -2.00 8.81 -19.52
C ASP A 52 -1.13 9.98 -20.00
N ASP A 53 -1.35 10.42 -21.24
CA ASP A 53 -0.59 11.52 -21.83
C ASP A 53 -0.95 12.89 -21.20
N GLU A 54 -2.07 12.99 -20.48
CA GLU A 54 -2.51 14.18 -19.75
C GLU A 54 -1.98 14.23 -18.32
N GLY A 55 -1.42 13.12 -17.80
CA GLY A 55 -0.84 13.02 -16.45
C GLY A 55 -1.35 11.87 -15.60
N GLY A 56 -1.26 12.02 -14.28
CA GLY A 56 -1.74 11.02 -13.34
C GLY A 56 -3.26 10.99 -13.22
N LYS A 57 -3.80 9.82 -12.93
CA LYS A 57 -5.24 9.56 -12.74
C LYS A 57 -5.55 9.10 -11.33
N LEU A 58 -6.66 9.57 -10.80
CA LEU A 58 -7.23 9.05 -9.55
C LEU A 58 -8.75 8.86 -9.71
N MET A 59 -9.16 7.62 -9.91
CA MET A 59 -10.55 7.24 -10.16
C MET A 59 -11.13 6.55 -8.92
N LEU A 60 -11.72 7.31 -8.01
CA LEU A 60 -12.18 6.82 -6.70
C LEU A 60 -13.37 5.83 -6.74
N ASN A 61 -13.89 5.52 -7.91
CA ASN A 61 -14.83 4.42 -8.15
C ASN A 61 -14.13 3.06 -8.34
N TYR A 62 -12.80 3.04 -8.49
CA TYR A 62 -12.00 1.81 -8.46
C TYR A 62 -11.44 1.60 -7.05
N LEU A 63 -11.62 0.40 -6.50
CA LEU A 63 -11.29 0.11 -5.11
C LEU A 63 -9.79 0.24 -4.82
N ASP A 64 -8.91 -0.08 -5.76
CA ASP A 64 -7.48 0.09 -5.61
C ASP A 64 -7.10 1.57 -5.45
N HIS A 65 -7.69 2.45 -6.28
CA HIS A 65 -7.50 3.90 -6.17
C HIS A 65 -8.15 4.48 -4.90
N TYR A 66 -9.30 3.94 -4.50
CA TYR A 66 -9.95 4.31 -3.24
C TYR A 66 -9.06 3.93 -2.05
N ALA A 67 -8.44 2.75 -2.06
CA ALA A 67 -7.52 2.32 -1.02
C ALA A 67 -6.29 3.23 -0.90
N ILE A 68 -5.65 3.59 -2.03
CA ILE A 68 -4.54 4.55 -2.06
C ILE A 68 -4.97 5.89 -1.45
N PHE A 69 -6.11 6.41 -1.91
CA PHE A 69 -6.64 7.68 -1.40
C PHE A 69 -6.88 7.63 0.11
N CYS A 70 -7.62 6.63 0.59
CA CYS A 70 -7.91 6.49 2.02
C CYS A 70 -6.63 6.37 2.86
N PHE A 71 -5.66 5.59 2.40
CA PHE A 71 -4.37 5.46 3.08
C PHE A 71 -3.63 6.81 3.19
N ARG A 72 -3.46 7.52 2.06
CA ARG A 72 -2.76 8.81 2.03
C ARG A 72 -3.54 9.90 2.80
N PHE A 73 -4.86 9.90 2.70
CA PHE A 73 -5.73 10.85 3.41
C PHE A 73 -5.72 10.61 4.92
N ALA A 74 -5.93 9.36 5.37
CA ALA A 74 -5.86 9.01 6.78
C ALA A 74 -4.48 9.32 7.40
N LYS A 75 -3.39 9.07 6.66
CA LYS A 75 -2.03 9.43 7.08
C LYS A 75 -1.86 10.94 7.27
N ARG A 76 -2.45 11.76 6.38
CA ARG A 76 -2.44 13.22 6.50
C ARG A 76 -3.30 13.69 7.68
N LEU A 77 -4.51 13.16 7.81
CA LEU A 77 -5.39 13.45 8.95
C LEU A 77 -4.73 13.14 10.29
N HIS A 78 -4.05 12.01 10.39
CA HIS A 78 -3.30 11.63 11.58
C HIS A 78 -2.19 12.64 11.91
N LYS A 79 -1.45 13.13 10.90
CA LYS A 79 -0.42 14.17 11.10
C LYS A 79 -0.99 15.50 11.59
N GLU A 80 -2.22 15.84 11.21
CA GLU A 80 -2.94 17.03 11.68
C GLU A 80 -3.64 16.82 13.04
N GLY A 81 -3.47 15.65 13.68
CA GLY A 81 -4.11 15.33 14.95
C GLY A 81 -5.60 14.97 14.86
N LEU A 82 -6.14 14.80 13.66
CA LEU A 82 -7.53 14.44 13.40
C LEU A 82 -7.73 12.91 13.46
N ILE A 83 -7.39 12.33 14.61
CA ILE A 83 -7.23 10.88 14.78
C ILE A 83 -8.54 10.14 14.50
N GLN A 84 -9.68 10.62 15.03
CA GLN A 84 -10.97 9.95 14.85
C GLN A 84 -11.38 9.87 13.37
N ILE A 85 -11.11 10.93 12.60
CA ILE A 85 -11.40 10.95 11.17
C ILE A 85 -10.41 10.05 10.39
N ALA A 86 -9.15 9.99 10.82
CA ALA A 86 -8.16 9.06 10.26
C ALA A 86 -8.59 7.59 10.49
N ASP A 87 -9.03 7.25 11.70
CA ASP A 87 -9.54 5.92 12.03
C ASP A 87 -10.80 5.58 11.24
N ALA A 88 -11.73 6.51 11.08
CA ALA A 88 -12.93 6.33 10.27
C ALA A 88 -12.59 6.11 8.79
N THR A 89 -11.62 6.84 8.26
CA THR A 89 -11.14 6.70 6.88
C THR A 89 -10.50 5.32 6.66
N TYR A 90 -9.65 4.89 7.58
CA TYR A 90 -9.06 3.56 7.58
C TYR A 90 -10.11 2.45 7.69
N TYR A 91 -11.11 2.61 8.56
CA TYR A 91 -12.22 1.68 8.74
C TYR A 91 -13.02 1.50 7.44
N SER A 92 -13.38 2.60 6.78
CA SER A 92 -14.06 2.60 5.49
C SER A 92 -13.25 1.87 4.41
N MET A 93 -11.93 2.13 4.34
CA MET A 93 -11.01 1.42 3.43
C MET A 93 -11.03 -0.10 3.66
N ARG A 94 -10.93 -0.55 4.91
CA ARG A 94 -10.95 -1.99 5.25
C ARG A 94 -12.24 -2.67 4.82
N ILE A 95 -13.38 -2.05 5.08
CA ILE A 95 -14.70 -2.61 4.73
C ILE A 95 -14.85 -2.71 3.21
N ARG A 96 -14.51 -1.63 2.49
CA ARG A 96 -14.79 -1.53 1.06
C ARG A 96 -13.76 -2.23 0.19
N CYS A 97 -12.49 -2.15 0.57
CA CYS A 97 -11.38 -2.68 -0.24
C CYS A 97 -10.86 -4.02 0.25
N SER A 98 -11.28 -4.50 1.44
CA SER A 98 -10.77 -5.73 2.07
C SER A 98 -9.24 -5.78 2.15
N ILE A 99 -8.59 -4.62 2.31
CA ILE A 99 -7.16 -4.48 2.53
C ILE A 99 -6.89 -3.97 3.95
N ASP A 100 -5.96 -4.60 4.65
CA ASP A 100 -5.47 -4.12 5.93
C ASP A 100 -4.15 -3.38 5.75
N LEU A 101 -4.24 -2.07 5.66
CA LEU A 101 -3.14 -1.13 5.45
C LEU A 101 -3.28 0.05 6.40
N TYR A 102 -2.62 -0.04 7.55
CA TYR A 102 -2.74 0.99 8.58
C TYR A 102 -2.02 2.27 8.17
N TYR A 103 -2.62 3.42 8.41
CA TYR A 103 -2.17 4.72 7.87
C TYR A 103 -0.83 5.22 8.42
N THR A 104 -0.29 4.62 9.50
CA THR A 104 1.08 4.94 9.98
C THR A 104 2.17 4.21 9.20
N SER A 105 1.81 3.21 8.37
CA SER A 105 2.76 2.44 7.57
C SER A 105 3.70 3.33 6.76
N ASN A 106 4.98 2.92 6.67
CA ASN A 106 6.00 3.65 5.92
C ASN A 106 6.10 3.12 4.48
N ILE A 107 5.26 3.66 3.60
CA ILE A 107 5.20 3.28 2.17
C ILE A 107 5.66 4.46 1.32
N GLY A 108 6.64 4.19 0.45
CA GLY A 108 7.17 5.16 -0.51
C GLY A 108 6.15 5.61 -1.55
N GLU A 109 6.59 6.47 -2.46
CA GLU A 109 5.78 6.99 -3.56
C GLU A 109 5.46 5.92 -4.60
N CYS A 110 4.44 6.17 -5.42
CA CYS A 110 4.01 5.29 -6.51
C CYS A 110 3.59 3.89 -6.01
N PHE A 111 2.93 3.84 -4.87
CA PHE A 111 2.36 2.61 -4.34
C PHE A 111 1.19 2.12 -5.20
N MET A 112 1.19 0.84 -5.55
CA MET A 112 0.21 0.23 -6.47
C MET A 112 -0.40 -1.04 -5.88
N PRO A 113 -1.50 -0.97 -5.13
CA PRO A 113 -2.33 -2.14 -4.89
C PRO A 113 -3.00 -2.55 -6.21
N VAL A 114 -3.03 -3.84 -6.50
CA VAL A 114 -3.65 -4.40 -7.72
C VAL A 114 -4.60 -5.51 -7.31
N HIS A 115 -5.90 -5.25 -7.38
CA HIS A 115 -6.94 -6.16 -6.91
C HIS A 115 -6.67 -6.69 -5.49
N ALA A 116 -6.16 -5.83 -4.61
CA ALA A 116 -5.51 -6.20 -3.34
C ALA A 116 -6.48 -6.72 -2.26
N LEU A 117 -7.51 -7.48 -2.65
CA LEU A 117 -8.48 -8.11 -1.77
C LEU A 117 -7.81 -9.14 -0.85
N GLY A 118 -8.12 -9.10 0.44
CA GLY A 118 -7.55 -10.03 1.41
C GLY A 118 -6.07 -9.82 1.71
N THR A 119 -5.52 -8.65 1.32
CA THR A 119 -4.12 -8.31 1.56
C THR A 119 -3.94 -7.68 2.93
N ILE A 120 -2.89 -8.12 3.64
CA ILE A 120 -2.50 -7.59 4.96
C ILE A 120 -1.08 -7.06 4.89
N MET A 121 -0.91 -5.78 5.24
CA MET A 121 0.38 -5.09 5.20
C MET A 121 0.79 -4.64 6.61
N ASP A 122 1.94 -5.12 7.05
CA ASP A 122 2.52 -4.76 8.35
C ASP A 122 2.79 -3.25 8.45
N SER A 123 2.26 -2.62 9.49
CA SER A 123 2.43 -1.18 9.73
C SER A 123 3.84 -0.77 10.15
N HIS A 124 4.68 -1.71 10.59
CA HIS A 124 6.07 -1.48 11.00
C HIS A 124 7.09 -1.86 9.93
N ALA A 125 6.68 -2.58 8.88
CA ALA A 125 7.54 -2.85 7.74
C ALA A 125 7.88 -1.56 6.97
N ILE A 126 9.00 -1.58 6.26
CA ILE A 126 9.45 -0.47 5.41
C ILE A 126 9.25 -0.88 3.95
N TYR A 127 8.54 -0.05 3.19
CA TYR A 127 8.27 -0.30 1.78
C TYR A 127 8.90 0.81 0.93
N GLY A 128 9.73 0.43 -0.03
CA GLY A 128 10.34 1.36 -0.98
C GLY A 128 9.35 1.98 -1.95
N ARG A 129 9.86 2.77 -2.90
CA ARG A 129 9.06 3.41 -3.95
C ARG A 129 8.65 2.40 -5.02
N HIS A 130 7.53 2.66 -5.71
CA HIS A 130 6.97 1.77 -6.74
C HIS A 130 6.69 0.36 -6.23
N PHE A 131 6.29 0.26 -4.97
CA PHE A 131 5.87 -1.01 -4.39
C PHE A 131 4.51 -1.43 -4.96
N LYS A 132 4.46 -2.61 -5.55
CA LYS A 132 3.24 -3.19 -6.13
C LYS A 132 2.84 -4.46 -5.39
N ILE A 133 1.56 -4.58 -5.05
CA ILE A 133 1.06 -5.73 -4.30
C ILE A 133 -0.28 -6.20 -4.87
N TYR A 134 -0.40 -7.50 -5.05
CA TYR A 134 -1.59 -8.17 -5.56
C TYR A 134 -2.44 -8.74 -4.41
N ASP A 135 -3.54 -9.38 -4.77
CA ASP A 135 -4.51 -9.99 -3.86
C ASP A 135 -3.91 -11.09 -2.97
N GLY A 136 -4.47 -11.24 -1.76
CA GLY A 136 -4.13 -12.29 -0.83
C GLY A 136 -2.69 -12.30 -0.34
N CYS A 137 -1.94 -11.21 -0.54
CA CYS A 137 -0.59 -11.10 -0.03
C CYS A 137 -0.58 -10.77 1.46
N HIS A 138 0.34 -11.39 2.21
CA HIS A 138 0.49 -11.11 3.63
C HIS A 138 1.92 -10.71 3.97
N ILE A 139 2.06 -9.61 4.70
CA ILE A 139 3.34 -9.12 5.21
C ILE A 139 3.18 -8.93 6.72
N GLY A 140 4.10 -9.48 7.49
CA GLY A 140 3.98 -9.41 8.93
C GLY A 140 5.27 -9.66 9.70
N PRO A 141 5.24 -9.42 11.01
CA PRO A 141 6.32 -9.78 11.88
C PRO A 141 6.40 -11.31 12.02
N TYR A 142 7.59 -11.81 12.33
CA TYR A 142 7.74 -13.16 12.83
C TYR A 142 7.94 -13.09 14.34
N SER A 143 6.90 -13.50 15.08
CA SER A 143 6.97 -13.55 16.54
C SER A 143 7.47 -14.91 17.01
N ILE A 144 8.49 -14.91 17.85
CA ILE A 144 8.91 -16.10 18.59
C ILE A 144 8.11 -16.15 19.88
N VAL A 145 7.55 -17.31 20.21
CA VAL A 145 6.82 -17.52 21.48
C VAL A 145 7.67 -17.04 22.65
N GLY A 146 7.10 -16.15 23.49
CA GLY A 146 7.76 -15.59 24.66
C GLY A 146 8.48 -14.27 24.47
N LYS A 147 8.46 -13.69 23.25
CA LYS A 147 8.95 -12.33 23.01
C LYS A 147 7.83 -11.30 23.08
N GLU A 148 8.14 -10.13 23.65
CA GLU A 148 7.24 -8.98 23.66
C GLU A 148 7.10 -8.38 22.24
N PRO A 149 5.93 -7.76 21.89
CA PRO A 149 5.73 -7.17 20.57
C PRO A 149 6.82 -6.21 20.11
N LYS A 150 7.45 -5.44 21.02
CA LYS A 150 8.57 -4.55 20.75
C LYS A 150 9.85 -5.24 20.28
N GLU A 151 9.93 -6.56 20.44
CA GLU A 151 11.07 -7.40 20.02
C GLU A 151 10.80 -8.11 18.69
N TRP A 152 9.62 -7.90 18.11
CA TRP A 152 9.28 -8.47 16.82
C TRP A 152 10.13 -7.81 15.73
N VAL A 153 10.48 -8.61 14.74
CA VAL A 153 11.23 -8.16 13.57
C VAL A 153 10.30 -8.08 12.37
N HIS A 154 10.47 -7.06 11.57
CA HIS A 154 9.58 -6.69 10.50
C HIS A 154 10.30 -6.65 9.16
N PRO A 155 9.66 -7.01 8.04
CA PRO A 155 10.28 -7.00 6.74
C PRO A 155 10.67 -5.59 6.25
N THR A 156 11.70 -5.55 5.40
CA THR A 156 12.11 -4.34 4.68
C THR A 156 12.15 -4.62 3.18
N PHE A 157 11.56 -3.74 2.41
CA PHE A 157 11.49 -3.84 0.95
C PHE A 157 12.19 -2.66 0.30
N GLY A 158 13.02 -2.94 -0.70
CA GLY A 158 13.61 -1.94 -1.57
C GLY A 158 12.62 -1.32 -2.56
N ASP A 159 13.14 -0.53 -3.49
CA ASP A 159 12.36 0.10 -4.55
C ASP A 159 11.98 -0.92 -5.65
N TYR A 160 10.83 -0.70 -6.32
CA TYR A 160 10.36 -1.52 -7.46
C TYR A 160 10.11 -2.99 -7.13
N VAL A 161 9.69 -3.29 -5.93
CA VAL A 161 9.27 -4.64 -5.54
C VAL A 161 7.84 -4.91 -5.98
N THR A 162 7.60 -6.08 -6.56
CA THR A 162 6.26 -6.57 -6.90
C THR A 162 6.00 -7.87 -6.16
N MET A 163 4.95 -7.90 -5.35
CA MET A 163 4.42 -9.11 -4.73
C MET A 163 3.22 -9.60 -5.54
N LEU A 164 3.36 -10.77 -6.18
CA LEU A 164 2.25 -11.41 -6.91
C LEU A 164 1.33 -12.16 -5.95
N ALA A 165 0.12 -12.46 -6.43
CA ALA A 165 -0.99 -12.99 -5.65
C ALA A 165 -0.60 -14.11 -4.66
N HIS A 166 -1.15 -14.03 -3.45
CA HIS A 166 -0.96 -15.01 -2.38
C HIS A 166 0.49 -15.24 -1.94
N SER A 167 1.41 -14.32 -2.25
CA SER A 167 2.77 -14.38 -1.71
C SER A 167 2.83 -13.80 -0.29
N THR A 168 3.79 -14.30 0.50
CA THR A 168 3.93 -13.89 1.91
C THR A 168 5.37 -13.55 2.24
N VAL A 169 5.57 -12.52 3.09
CA VAL A 169 6.89 -12.12 3.58
C VAL A 169 6.81 -11.84 5.08
N TYR A 170 7.59 -12.58 5.86
CA TYR A 170 7.56 -12.48 7.31
C TYR A 170 8.96 -12.26 7.93
N GLY A 171 8.96 -11.69 9.12
CA GLY A 171 10.11 -11.61 10.00
C GLY A 171 11.19 -10.63 9.54
N ASN A 172 12.45 -10.98 9.82
CA ASN A 172 13.61 -10.16 9.44
C ASN A 172 13.99 -10.37 7.95
N SER A 173 12.99 -10.39 7.08
CA SER A 173 13.25 -10.50 5.64
C SER A 173 13.65 -9.17 5.04
N VAL A 174 14.74 -9.18 4.25
CA VAL A 174 15.23 -8.00 3.53
C VAL A 174 15.10 -8.27 2.03
N ILE A 175 14.19 -7.55 1.39
CA ILE A 175 13.94 -7.69 -0.05
C ILE A 175 14.64 -6.56 -0.78
N GLY A 176 15.54 -6.91 -1.69
CA GLY A 176 16.30 -5.96 -2.49
C GLY A 176 15.46 -5.15 -3.46
N ASN A 177 16.12 -4.34 -4.28
CA ASN A 177 15.48 -3.52 -5.30
C ASN A 177 15.14 -4.32 -6.55
N ASN A 178 14.06 -3.94 -7.25
CA ASN A 178 13.68 -4.53 -8.52
C ASN A 178 13.49 -6.06 -8.42
N VAL A 179 12.70 -6.48 -7.44
CA VAL A 179 12.39 -7.88 -7.14
C VAL A 179 10.95 -8.20 -7.50
N ILE A 180 10.73 -9.36 -8.11
CA ILE A 180 9.40 -9.95 -8.29
C ILE A 180 9.29 -11.16 -7.39
N ILE A 181 8.38 -11.12 -6.42
CA ILE A 181 8.01 -12.25 -5.60
C ILE A 181 6.85 -12.96 -6.30
N SER A 182 7.10 -14.19 -6.78
CA SER A 182 6.14 -14.96 -7.56
C SER A 182 4.90 -15.33 -6.74
N ALA A 183 3.79 -15.59 -7.42
CA ALA A 183 2.55 -16.00 -6.75
C ALA A 183 2.75 -17.24 -5.87
N GLY A 184 2.16 -17.21 -4.68
CA GLY A 184 2.24 -18.30 -3.70
C GLY A 184 3.62 -18.49 -3.05
N THR A 185 4.57 -17.58 -3.28
CA THR A 185 5.90 -17.64 -2.64
C THR A 185 5.81 -17.29 -1.16
N ASN A 186 6.53 -18.03 -0.32
CA ASN A 186 6.57 -17.80 1.12
C ASN A 186 8.00 -17.51 1.58
N ILE A 187 8.28 -16.29 2.04
CA ILE A 187 9.60 -15.82 2.46
C ILE A 187 9.58 -15.55 3.96
N ILE A 188 10.49 -16.17 4.71
CA ILE A 188 10.59 -16.03 6.17
C ILE A 188 12.06 -15.88 6.57
N ASN A 189 12.43 -14.71 7.13
CA ASN A 189 13.79 -14.42 7.63
C ASN A 189 14.89 -14.62 6.57
N GLU A 190 14.67 -14.16 5.35
CA GLU A 190 15.59 -14.31 4.22
C GLU A 190 16.08 -12.95 3.67
N GLU A 191 17.26 -12.96 3.08
CA GLU A 191 17.77 -11.84 2.27
C GLU A 191 17.60 -12.15 0.78
N ILE A 192 16.80 -11.36 0.09
CA ILE A 192 16.51 -11.52 -1.35
C ILE A 192 17.32 -10.47 -2.12
N PRO A 193 18.22 -10.89 -3.02
CA PRO A 193 19.09 -9.97 -3.74
C PRO A 193 18.32 -9.10 -4.75
N ASP A 194 18.94 -8.00 -5.15
CA ASP A 194 18.43 -7.11 -6.19
C ASP A 194 18.26 -7.84 -7.54
N ASN A 195 17.33 -7.31 -8.36
CA ASN A 195 17.17 -7.68 -9.77
C ASN A 195 16.87 -9.17 -10.02
N CYS A 196 15.99 -9.75 -9.23
CA CYS A 196 15.61 -11.16 -9.37
C CYS A 196 14.11 -11.40 -9.32
N ILE A 197 13.72 -12.57 -9.80
CA ILE A 197 12.43 -13.20 -9.54
C ILE A 197 12.67 -14.29 -8.51
N VAL A 198 11.93 -14.28 -7.41
CA VAL A 198 12.00 -15.31 -6.37
C VAL A 198 10.73 -16.13 -6.33
N SER A 199 10.87 -17.44 -6.15
CA SER A 199 9.75 -18.37 -6.02
C SER A 199 10.05 -19.49 -5.03
N GLY A 200 9.01 -20.20 -4.57
CA GLY A 200 9.14 -21.30 -3.61
C GLY A 200 8.83 -20.90 -2.18
N SER A 201 9.35 -21.65 -1.23
CA SER A 201 9.14 -21.40 0.21
C SER A 201 10.47 -21.57 0.96
N SER A 202 10.72 -20.65 1.89
CA SER A 202 11.89 -20.73 2.77
C SER A 202 11.99 -22.09 3.47
N PRO A 203 13.18 -22.69 3.60
CA PRO A 203 14.47 -22.17 3.13
C PRO A 203 14.82 -22.55 1.66
N ASN A 204 13.92 -23.14 0.90
CA ASN A 204 14.17 -23.68 -0.44
C ASN A 204 13.65 -22.70 -1.52
N LEU A 205 14.17 -21.48 -1.52
CA LEU A 205 13.84 -20.46 -2.50
C LEU A 205 14.62 -20.67 -3.80
N VAL A 206 13.95 -20.39 -4.93
CA VAL A 206 14.54 -20.44 -6.27
C VAL A 206 14.62 -19.04 -6.84
N PHE A 207 15.79 -18.66 -7.33
CA PHE A 207 16.09 -17.35 -7.87
C PHE A 207 16.31 -17.40 -9.38
N GLN A 208 15.68 -16.47 -10.09
CA GLN A 208 15.88 -16.29 -11.53
C GLN A 208 16.28 -14.83 -11.77
N LYS A 209 17.24 -14.61 -12.66
CA LYS A 209 17.65 -13.25 -13.03
C LYS A 209 16.49 -12.55 -13.76
N LEU A 210 16.15 -11.36 -13.33
CA LEU A 210 15.16 -10.53 -14.01
C LEU A 210 15.75 -10.08 -15.37
N ARG A 211 15.12 -10.48 -16.48
CA ARG A 211 15.58 -10.16 -17.84
C ARG A 211 15.17 -8.76 -18.29
N ILE A 212 14.09 -8.22 -17.75
CA ILE A 212 13.55 -6.88 -18.03
C ILE A 212 13.42 -6.17 -16.70
N SER A 213 14.03 -5.00 -16.57
CA SER A 213 13.93 -4.21 -15.34
C SER A 213 12.49 -3.74 -15.13
N ASN A 214 11.95 -3.88 -13.93
CA ASN A 214 10.69 -3.20 -13.53
C ASN A 214 10.81 -1.67 -13.68
N LYS A 215 12.05 -1.15 -13.78
CA LYS A 215 12.34 0.27 -14.10
C LYS A 215 11.98 0.65 -15.54
N SER A 216 11.97 -0.29 -16.50
CA SER A 216 11.63 -0.02 -17.92
C SER A 216 10.12 0.24 -18.14
N ILE A 217 9.31 0.16 -17.09
CA ILE A 217 7.89 0.54 -17.11
C ILE A 217 7.73 2.03 -16.73
N ARG A 218 8.75 2.87 -16.97
CA ARG A 218 8.69 4.33 -16.73
C ARG A 218 8.35 5.10 -17.99
N LYS A 219 7.54 6.17 -17.82
CA LYS A 219 7.71 7.38 -18.64
C LYS A 219 8.94 8.12 -18.06
N GLU A 220 9.99 8.32 -18.85
CA GLU A 220 11.06 9.28 -18.56
C GLU A 220 10.52 10.70 -18.65
#